data_d7586d02713a8f22469320f1c4207dc2
#
_entry.id   d7586d02713a8f22469320f1c4207dc2
#
_cell.length_a   1.000
_cell.length_b   1.000
_cell.length_c   1.000
_cell.angle_alpha   90.00
_cell.angle_beta   90.00
_cell.angle_gamma   90.00
#
_symmetry.space_group_name_H-M   'P 1'
#
loop_
_entity.id
_entity.type
_entity.pdbx_description
1 polymer ?
#
loop_
_entity_poly.entity_id
_entity_poly.type
_entity_poly.pdbx_seq_one_letter_code
_entity_poly.pdbx_strand_id
1 'polypeptide(L)'
;MALDQDKGVWKSAKGKGRRTPKGRQFEDEALNEVKALLENRPRQKDLLIEFLHLIQDKYGYLSAQHLCALAEELKISMAEVYEVASFYAHFDIVKEDETPPPQITIRVCDSLSCELAGAEKLREELKKGLDPKKPL
;
A
#
# COMPACT_ATOMS: atom_id res chain seq x y z
N MET A 1 5.21 56.78 -35.32
CA MET A 1 5.23 55.30 -35.08
C MET A 1 5.62 55.06 -33.65
N ALA A 2 4.67 54.85 -32.79
CA ALA A 2 4.91 54.53 -31.39
C ALA A 2 4.84 53.00 -31.25
N LEU A 3 5.97 52.41 -30.92
CA LEU A 3 6.04 50.98 -30.53
C LEU A 3 5.59 50.89 -29.08
N ASP A 4 4.38 50.45 -28.90
CA ASP A 4 3.84 50.12 -27.59
C ASP A 4 4.50 48.79 -27.13
N GLN A 5 5.44 48.91 -26.17
CA GLN A 5 6.07 47.77 -25.51
C GLN A 5 5.12 47.26 -24.43
N ASP A 6 4.12 46.51 -24.84
CA ASP A 6 3.29 45.77 -23.90
C ASP A 6 4.12 44.58 -23.41
N LYS A 7 4.69 44.73 -22.22
CA LYS A 7 5.40 43.68 -21.48
C LYS A 7 4.41 42.56 -21.26
N GLY A 8 4.61 41.48 -21.99
CA GLY A 8 3.84 40.24 -21.84
C GLY A 8 3.98 39.66 -20.44
N VAL A 9 3.20 40.19 -19.53
CA VAL A 9 2.97 39.55 -18.24
C VAL A 9 2.18 38.29 -18.50
N TRP A 10 2.81 37.17 -18.36
CA TRP A 10 2.14 35.85 -18.32
C TRP A 10 1.08 35.90 -17.22
N LYS A 11 -0.13 36.29 -17.56
CA LYS A 11 -1.27 36.09 -16.67
C LYS A 11 -1.48 34.60 -16.58
N SER A 12 -1.00 34.03 -15.49
CA SER A 12 -1.39 32.67 -15.08
C SER A 12 -2.91 32.56 -15.27
N ALA A 13 -3.33 31.80 -16.26
CA ALA A 13 -4.73 31.49 -16.43
C ALA A 13 -5.19 30.90 -15.09
N LYS A 14 -6.09 31.63 -14.40
CA LYS A 14 -6.85 31.05 -13.27
C LYS A 14 -7.71 29.93 -13.87
N GLY A 15 -7.08 28.76 -14.07
CA GLY A 15 -7.80 27.56 -14.44
C GLY A 15 -8.84 27.34 -13.36
N LYS A 16 -10.10 27.16 -13.73
CA LYS A 16 -11.11 26.59 -12.85
C LYS A 16 -10.44 25.39 -12.16
N GLY A 17 -10.23 25.50 -10.85
CA GLY A 17 -9.62 24.42 -10.08
C GLY A 17 -10.29 23.12 -10.47
N ARG A 18 -9.50 22.07 -10.70
CA ARG A 18 -10.03 20.74 -11.01
C ARG A 18 -11.10 20.42 -9.94
N ARG A 19 -12.27 20.02 -10.38
CA ARG A 19 -13.36 19.58 -9.48
C ARG A 19 -12.97 18.36 -8.66
N THR A 20 -11.97 17.62 -9.10
CA THR A 20 -11.40 16.47 -8.40
C THR A 20 -10.08 16.87 -7.76
N PRO A 21 -9.90 16.69 -6.45
CA PRO A 21 -8.63 16.92 -5.78
C PRO A 21 -7.50 16.13 -6.45
N LYS A 22 -6.32 16.73 -6.49
CA LYS A 22 -5.12 16.02 -6.96
C LYS A 22 -4.70 15.01 -5.90
N GLY A 23 -4.42 13.80 -6.33
CA GLY A 23 -3.94 12.74 -5.46
C GLY A 23 -5.02 11.71 -5.12
N ARG A 24 -4.59 10.61 -4.54
CA ARG A 24 -5.47 9.58 -4.04
C ARG A 24 -6.19 10.11 -2.81
N GLN A 25 -7.51 9.99 -2.80
CA GLN A 25 -8.30 10.33 -1.63
C GLN A 25 -8.36 9.11 -0.73
N PHE A 26 -8.33 9.34 0.55
CA PHE A 26 -8.58 8.33 1.57
C PHE A 26 -9.73 8.83 2.45
N GLU A 27 -10.46 7.91 3.02
CA GLU A 27 -11.55 8.22 3.92
C GLU A 27 -10.99 8.57 5.31
N ASP A 28 -11.67 9.47 6.01
CA ASP A 28 -11.28 9.87 7.38
C ASP A 28 -11.27 8.66 8.32
N GLU A 29 -12.04 7.63 8.02
CA GLU A 29 -12.08 6.38 8.78
C GLU A 29 -10.73 5.65 8.73
N ALA A 30 -10.17 5.46 7.54
CA ALA A 30 -8.85 4.84 7.36
C ALA A 30 -7.74 5.63 8.07
N LEU A 31 -7.85 6.97 8.07
CA LEU A 31 -6.91 7.82 8.79
C LEU A 31 -7.00 7.62 10.32
N ASN A 32 -8.21 7.53 10.84
CA ASN A 32 -8.44 7.28 12.27
C ASN A 32 -7.96 5.90 12.70
N GLU A 33 -8.17 4.88 11.85
CA GLU A 33 -7.69 3.52 12.08
C GLU A 33 -6.17 3.47 12.15
N VAL A 34 -5.49 4.10 11.17
CA VAL A 34 -4.03 4.18 11.16
C VAL A 34 -3.52 4.94 12.38
N LYS A 35 -4.11 6.09 12.73
CA LYS A 35 -3.75 6.84 13.95
C LYS A 35 -3.87 6.01 15.22
N ALA A 36 -4.95 5.26 15.35
CA ALA A 36 -5.19 4.38 16.48
C ALA A 36 -4.14 3.27 16.57
N LEU A 37 -3.71 2.71 15.43
CA LEU A 37 -2.66 1.70 15.38
C LEU A 37 -1.27 2.24 15.72
N LEU A 38 -0.97 3.44 15.24
CA LEU A 38 0.33 4.07 15.49
C LEU A 38 0.45 4.58 16.94
N GLU A 39 -0.67 4.78 17.63
CA GLU A 39 -0.70 5.28 19.02
C GLU A 39 0.24 6.49 19.22
N ASN A 40 1.04 6.47 20.29
CA ASN A 40 2.00 7.52 20.64
C ASN A 40 3.39 7.31 20.02
N ARG A 41 3.54 6.43 19.04
CA ARG A 41 4.82 6.18 18.39
C ARG A 41 5.27 7.41 17.58
N PRO A 42 6.57 7.69 17.51
CA PRO A 42 7.08 8.82 16.74
C PRO A 42 6.78 8.64 15.24
N ARG A 43 6.31 9.70 14.57
CA ARG A 43 5.98 9.70 13.14
C ARG A 43 7.25 9.92 12.32
N GLN A 44 8.14 8.93 12.30
CA GLN A 44 9.43 8.98 11.63
C GLN A 44 9.42 8.04 10.41
N LYS A 45 10.06 8.49 9.34
CA LYS A 45 10.13 7.73 8.08
C LYS A 45 10.86 6.39 8.23
N ASP A 46 11.85 6.32 9.08
CA ASP A 46 12.61 5.10 9.37
C ASP A 46 11.77 3.99 10.03
N LEU A 47 10.65 4.34 10.65
CA LEU A 47 9.69 3.38 11.21
C LEU A 47 8.61 2.92 10.20
N LEU A 48 8.72 3.31 8.93
CA LEU A 48 7.73 2.98 7.91
C LEU A 48 7.46 1.47 7.80
N ILE A 49 8.52 0.66 7.81
CA ILE A 49 8.39 -0.81 7.71
C ILE A 49 7.64 -1.38 8.93
N GLU A 50 7.92 -0.88 10.11
CA GLU A 50 7.21 -1.30 11.34
C GLU A 50 5.72 -0.96 11.27
N PHE A 51 5.38 0.21 10.76
CA PHE A 51 3.99 0.61 10.60
C PHE A 51 3.26 -0.21 9.55
N LEU A 52 3.94 -0.58 8.45
CA LEU A 52 3.38 -1.50 7.45
C LEU A 52 3.09 -2.88 8.08
N HIS A 53 3.99 -3.40 8.92
CA HIS A 53 3.76 -4.63 9.66
C HIS A 53 2.54 -4.54 10.59
N LEU A 54 2.41 -3.46 11.34
CA LEU A 54 1.26 -3.26 12.22
C LEU A 54 -0.08 -3.30 11.47
N ILE A 55 -0.13 -2.67 10.30
CA ILE A 55 -1.34 -2.68 9.46
C ILE A 55 -1.58 -4.08 8.90
N GLN A 56 -0.55 -4.72 8.34
CA GLN A 56 -0.62 -6.07 7.80
C GLN A 56 -1.06 -7.09 8.86
N ASP A 57 -0.50 -7.03 10.05
CA ASP A 57 -0.81 -7.96 11.15
C ASP A 57 -2.26 -7.81 11.63
N LYS A 58 -2.78 -6.59 11.63
CA LYS A 58 -4.14 -6.32 12.08
C LYS A 58 -5.21 -6.67 11.04
N TYR A 59 -4.98 -6.28 9.79
CA TYR A 59 -5.99 -6.40 8.73
C TYR A 59 -5.74 -7.58 7.79
N GLY A 60 -4.56 -8.20 7.86
CA GLY A 60 -4.15 -9.29 6.96
C GLY A 60 -3.65 -8.83 5.60
N TYR A 61 -3.77 -7.56 5.27
CA TYR A 61 -3.35 -6.94 4.02
C TYR A 61 -3.17 -5.42 4.16
N LEU A 62 -2.53 -4.83 3.16
CA LEU A 62 -2.36 -3.38 3.04
C LEU A 62 -3.34 -2.82 2.00
N SER A 63 -4.39 -2.15 2.42
CA SER A 63 -5.30 -1.48 1.49
C SER A 63 -4.70 -0.19 0.95
N ALA A 64 -5.14 0.22 -0.24
CA ALA A 64 -4.75 1.51 -0.82
C ALA A 64 -5.09 2.70 0.09
N GLN A 65 -6.21 2.61 0.80
CA GLN A 65 -6.67 3.60 1.78
C GLN A 65 -5.71 3.71 2.97
N HIS A 66 -5.32 2.59 3.57
CA HIS A 66 -4.36 2.56 4.68
C HIS A 66 -2.99 3.09 4.28
N LEU A 67 -2.50 2.76 3.07
CA LEU A 67 -1.22 3.27 2.57
C LEU A 67 -1.27 4.78 2.35
N CYS A 68 -2.38 5.32 1.84
CA CYS A 68 -2.57 6.76 1.71
C CYS A 68 -2.63 7.46 3.07
N ALA A 69 -3.37 6.89 4.02
CA ALA A 69 -3.47 7.41 5.38
C ALA A 69 -2.12 7.40 6.10
N LEU A 70 -1.33 6.34 5.92
CA LEU A 70 0.03 6.23 6.48
C LEU A 70 0.98 7.28 5.87
N ALA A 71 0.90 7.51 4.54
CA ALA A 71 1.68 8.55 3.87
C ALA A 71 1.38 9.94 4.45
N GLU A 72 0.11 10.24 4.72
CA GLU A 72 -0.33 11.49 5.33
C GLU A 72 0.19 11.64 6.77
N GLU A 73 0.08 10.59 7.58
CA GLU A 73 0.56 10.60 8.96
C GLU A 73 2.08 10.80 9.08
N LEU A 74 2.84 10.19 8.18
CA LEU A 74 4.30 10.31 8.15
C LEU A 74 4.79 11.53 7.35
N LYS A 75 3.89 12.27 6.69
CA LYS A 75 4.20 13.41 5.81
C LYS A 75 5.23 13.06 4.73
N ILE A 76 5.10 11.88 4.15
CA ILE A 76 5.91 11.41 3.03
C ILE A 76 5.03 11.19 1.80
N SER A 77 5.65 11.03 0.63
CA SER A 77 4.88 10.78 -0.59
C SER A 77 4.28 9.37 -0.60
N MET A 78 3.12 9.22 -1.24
CA MET A 78 2.51 7.90 -1.45
C MET A 78 3.43 6.97 -2.24
N ALA A 79 4.25 7.50 -3.14
CA ALA A 79 5.23 6.74 -3.90
C ALA A 79 6.26 6.08 -2.98
N GLU A 80 6.79 6.80 -2.00
CA GLU A 80 7.75 6.24 -1.02
C GLU A 80 7.14 5.12 -0.19
N VAL A 81 5.89 5.28 0.26
CA VAL A 81 5.20 4.22 1.00
C VAL A 81 4.98 3.00 0.12
N TYR A 82 4.53 3.21 -1.12
CA TYR A 82 4.25 2.13 -2.05
C TYR A 82 5.52 1.39 -2.50
N GLU A 83 6.61 2.10 -2.74
CA GLU A 83 7.92 1.50 -3.07
C GLU A 83 8.37 0.53 -1.98
N VAL A 84 8.31 0.94 -0.72
CA VAL A 84 8.68 0.07 0.40
C VAL A 84 7.70 -1.09 0.54
N ALA A 85 6.40 -0.84 0.50
CA ALA A 85 5.39 -1.88 0.64
C ALA A 85 5.47 -2.93 -0.49
N SER A 86 5.73 -2.51 -1.73
CA SER A 86 5.82 -3.43 -2.88
C SER A 86 7.15 -4.15 -3.00
N PHE A 87 8.20 -3.66 -2.36
CA PHE A 87 9.52 -4.29 -2.38
C PHE A 87 9.55 -5.62 -1.63
N TYR A 88 8.83 -5.72 -0.53
CA TYR A 88 8.85 -6.92 0.31
C TYR A 88 7.67 -7.84 -0.04
N ALA A 89 7.96 -9.07 -0.44
CA ALA A 89 6.96 -10.11 -0.73
C ALA A 89 6.09 -10.51 0.48
N HIS A 90 6.44 -10.03 1.67
CA HIS A 90 5.67 -10.24 2.88
C HIS A 90 4.36 -9.45 2.89
N PHE A 91 4.34 -8.27 2.27
CA PHE A 91 3.19 -7.40 2.28
C PHE A 91 2.23 -7.72 1.13
N ASP A 92 0.97 -7.91 1.46
CA ASP A 92 -0.11 -8.15 0.51
C ASP A 92 -0.86 -6.84 0.25
N ILE A 93 -0.52 -6.17 -0.86
CA ILE A 93 -1.15 -4.91 -1.25
C ILE A 93 -2.43 -5.22 -2.02
N VAL A 94 -3.58 -4.73 -1.52
CA VAL A 94 -4.89 -4.90 -2.13
C VAL A 94 -5.39 -3.56 -2.67
N LYS A 95 -5.69 -3.51 -3.96
CA LYS A 95 -6.29 -2.33 -4.60
C LYS A 95 -7.80 -2.30 -4.36
N GLU A 96 -8.42 -1.15 -4.65
CA GLU A 96 -9.85 -0.94 -4.41
C GLU A 96 -10.76 -1.97 -5.11
N ASP A 97 -10.33 -2.49 -6.26
CA ASP A 97 -11.09 -3.45 -7.07
C ASP A 97 -10.68 -4.92 -6.82
N GLU A 98 -9.74 -5.16 -5.93
CA GLU A 98 -9.22 -6.49 -5.65
C GLU A 98 -9.85 -7.09 -4.38
N THR A 99 -10.08 -8.40 -4.41
CA THR A 99 -10.55 -9.12 -3.23
C THR A 99 -9.44 -9.31 -2.21
N PRO A 100 -9.70 -9.11 -0.92
CA PRO A 100 -8.71 -9.38 0.12
C PRO A 100 -8.18 -10.81 0.08
N PRO A 101 -6.93 -11.03 0.47
CA PRO A 101 -6.37 -12.37 0.55
C PRO A 101 -7.15 -13.22 1.58
N PRO A 102 -7.12 -14.56 1.46
CA PRO A 102 -7.76 -15.44 2.44
C PRO A 102 -7.11 -15.26 3.82
N GLN A 103 -7.86 -15.58 4.87
CA GLN A 103 -7.40 -15.43 6.26
C GLN A 103 -6.12 -16.21 6.56
N ILE A 104 -5.89 -17.31 5.86
CA ILE A 104 -4.70 -18.15 6.02
C ILE A 104 -3.97 -18.21 4.67
N THR A 105 -2.74 -17.76 4.65
CA THR A 105 -1.85 -17.84 3.49
C THR A 105 -0.65 -18.71 3.85
N ILE A 106 -0.46 -19.80 3.12
CA ILE A 106 0.70 -20.69 3.29
C ILE A 106 1.70 -20.37 2.19
N ARG A 107 2.88 -19.89 2.59
CA ARG A 107 3.98 -19.61 1.67
C ARG A 107 4.99 -20.75 1.68
N VAL A 108 5.21 -21.36 0.53
CA VAL A 108 6.22 -22.40 0.33
C VAL A 108 7.33 -21.82 -0.53
N CYS A 109 8.57 -21.91 -0.04
CA CYS A 109 9.74 -21.46 -0.78
C CYS A 109 9.98 -22.33 -2.00
N ASP A 110 10.26 -21.73 -3.15
CA ASP A 110 10.56 -22.37 -4.43
C ASP A 110 11.99 -22.05 -4.93
N SER A 111 12.89 -21.69 -4.00
CA SER A 111 14.30 -21.54 -4.33
C SER A 111 14.93 -22.88 -4.69
N LEU A 112 16.03 -22.87 -5.44
CA LEU A 112 16.74 -24.06 -5.88
C LEU A 112 17.05 -25.04 -4.72
N SER A 113 17.48 -24.52 -3.58
CA SER A 113 17.77 -25.33 -2.39
C SER A 113 16.51 -26.01 -1.84
N CYS A 114 15.38 -25.31 -1.84
CA CYS A 114 14.10 -25.86 -1.37
C CYS A 114 13.51 -26.86 -2.38
N GLU A 115 13.65 -26.61 -3.67
CA GLU A 115 13.26 -27.58 -4.71
C GLU A 115 14.03 -28.90 -4.58
N LEU A 116 15.37 -28.83 -4.41
CA LEU A 116 16.20 -30.01 -4.15
C LEU A 116 15.84 -30.73 -2.85
N ALA A 117 15.34 -30.02 -1.86
CA ALA A 117 14.84 -30.57 -0.59
C ALA A 117 13.40 -31.13 -0.68
N GLY A 118 12.72 -31.01 -1.82
CA GLY A 118 11.39 -31.56 -2.04
C GLY A 118 10.23 -30.57 -1.86
N ALA A 119 10.46 -29.26 -2.01
CA ALA A 119 9.42 -28.24 -1.88
C ALA A 119 8.25 -28.45 -2.86
N GLU A 120 8.51 -28.96 -4.06
CA GLU A 120 7.45 -29.23 -5.04
C GLU A 120 6.50 -30.33 -4.55
N LYS A 121 7.05 -31.41 -4.00
CA LYS A 121 6.24 -32.48 -3.41
C LYS A 121 5.40 -31.98 -2.24
N LEU A 122 5.99 -31.18 -1.36
CA LEU A 122 5.26 -30.54 -0.26
C LEU A 122 4.11 -29.66 -0.78
N ARG A 123 4.34 -28.87 -1.82
CA ARG A 123 3.31 -28.03 -2.43
C ARG A 123 2.15 -28.84 -3.00
N GLU A 124 2.45 -29.96 -3.66
CA GLU A 124 1.43 -30.87 -4.17
C GLU A 124 0.62 -31.55 -3.05
N GLU A 125 1.27 -31.98 -1.98
CA GLU A 125 0.62 -32.56 -0.83
C GLU A 125 -0.29 -31.55 -0.11
N LEU A 126 0.18 -30.31 0.05
CA LEU A 126 -0.63 -29.21 0.58
C LEU A 126 -1.85 -28.92 -0.29
N LYS A 127 -1.69 -28.87 -1.61
CA LYS A 127 -2.82 -28.68 -2.54
C LYS A 127 -3.86 -29.80 -2.45
N LYS A 128 -3.46 -31.04 -2.20
CA LYS A 128 -4.37 -32.18 -2.03
C LYS A 128 -5.05 -32.20 -0.65
N GLY A 129 -4.33 -31.74 0.38
CA GLY A 129 -4.82 -31.74 1.77
C GLY A 129 -5.69 -30.53 2.12
N LEU A 130 -5.48 -29.40 1.45
CA LEU A 130 -6.21 -28.16 1.66
C LEU A 130 -7.29 -28.04 0.58
N ASP A 131 -8.47 -28.59 0.85
CA ASP A 131 -9.64 -28.37 -0.01
C ASP A 131 -10.15 -26.94 0.20
N PRO A 132 -10.13 -26.05 -0.83
CA PRO A 132 -10.62 -24.68 -0.68
C PRO A 132 -12.11 -24.59 -0.36
N LYS A 133 -12.84 -25.70 -0.44
CA LYS A 133 -14.26 -25.79 -0.12
C LYS A 133 -14.54 -26.33 1.29
N LYS A 134 -13.53 -26.77 2.01
CA LYS A 134 -13.68 -27.27 3.36
C LYS A 134 -13.14 -26.25 4.36
N PRO A 135 -13.98 -25.56 5.13
CA PRO A 135 -13.51 -24.66 6.18
C PRO A 135 -12.75 -25.50 7.24
N LEU A 136 -11.62 -24.95 7.69
CA LEU A 136 -10.85 -25.47 8.81
C LEU A 136 -11.66 -25.36 10.10
#